data_16d163f55a5135cb45d112034e96bf7f
#
_entry.id   16d163f55a5135cb45d112034e96bf7f
#
_cell.length_a   1.000
_cell.length_b   1.000
_cell.length_c   1.000
_cell.angle_alpha   90.00
_cell.angle_beta   90.00
_cell.angle_gamma   90.00
#
_symmetry.space_group_name_H-M   'P 1'
#
loop_
_entity.id
_entity.type
_entity.pdbx_description
1 polymer ?
#
loop_
_entity_poly.entity_id
_entity_poly.type
_entity_poly.pdbx_seq_one_letter_code
_entity_poly.pdbx_strand_id
1 'polypeptide(L)'
;MTNEKMEQRLAAAVEKTAPNDANGVLSRCEERKGTVIPMTTKKTTKRRWTSLIAACLAVMLLGGGLFYQRANAVASVVSLDVNPSIELKVNRSEKVLACVPLNEDAKAILADMGNGADLKGAKLDVAVNAIVGSLVRNGYLNSISSAIMISVEDRDTARAEKLQRELTSTVDGVLQTSESRASVLTQTLTQDAGLTQQARENSISTGKAALVNRV
;
A
#
# COMPACT_ATOMS: atom_id res chain seq x y z
N MET A 1 73.71 53.79 55.90
CA MET A 1 73.49 52.35 55.89
C MET A 1 73.67 51.93 54.42
N THR A 2 74.74 51.22 54.17
CA THR A 2 75.19 50.92 52.78
C THR A 2 74.31 49.88 52.17
N ASN A 3 74.01 50.03 50.88
CA ASN A 3 73.16 49.13 50.07
C ASN A 3 73.48 47.63 50.22
N GLU A 4 74.79 47.33 50.38
CA GLU A 4 75.27 45.95 50.62
C GLU A 4 74.70 45.29 51.90
N LYS A 5 74.56 46.05 53.01
CA LYS A 5 73.96 45.51 54.22
C LYS A 5 72.44 45.23 54.07
N MET A 6 71.79 45.91 53.19
CA MET A 6 70.37 45.72 52.90
C MET A 6 70.14 44.47 52.01
N GLU A 7 71.01 44.30 51.03
CA GLU A 7 70.97 43.11 50.14
C GLU A 7 71.30 41.81 50.90
N GLN A 8 72.30 41.86 51.86
CA GLN A 8 72.64 40.72 52.75
C GLN A 8 71.48 40.36 53.68
N ARG A 9 70.75 41.36 54.21
CA ARG A 9 69.57 41.13 55.07
C ARG A 9 68.39 40.60 54.28
N LEU A 10 68.21 41.06 53.04
CA LEU A 10 67.19 40.54 52.12
C LEU A 10 67.49 39.11 51.70
N ALA A 11 68.74 38.80 51.37
CA ALA A 11 69.16 37.47 51.02
C ALA A 11 68.96 36.48 52.16
N ALA A 12 69.35 36.85 53.36
CA ALA A 12 69.15 36.06 54.59
C ALA A 12 67.70 35.90 55.02
N ALA A 13 66.84 36.88 54.70
CA ALA A 13 65.39 36.79 54.96
C ALA A 13 64.70 35.91 53.96
N VAL A 14 65.12 35.92 52.67
CA VAL A 14 64.59 35.06 51.60
C VAL A 14 65.01 33.63 51.82
N GLU A 15 66.28 33.40 52.25
CA GLU A 15 66.79 32.05 52.55
C GLU A 15 66.07 31.42 53.77
N LYS A 16 65.64 32.24 54.72
CA LYS A 16 64.88 31.80 55.89
C LYS A 16 63.41 31.55 55.64
N THR A 17 62.85 32.14 54.61
CA THR A 17 61.43 32.02 54.22
C THR A 17 61.19 31.09 53.02
N ALA A 18 62.18 30.86 52.18
CA ALA A 18 62.08 29.88 51.10
C ALA A 18 62.31 28.47 51.69
N PRO A 19 61.36 27.56 51.52
CA PRO A 19 61.62 26.19 51.94
C PRO A 19 62.70 25.60 51.02
N ASN A 20 63.87 25.40 51.62
CA ASN A 20 65.04 24.84 50.96
C ASN A 20 64.92 23.31 50.80
N ASP A 21 63.70 22.86 50.68
CA ASP A 21 63.35 21.45 50.53
C ASP A 21 62.75 21.17 49.18
N ALA A 22 63.56 21.35 48.14
CA ALA A 22 63.20 20.97 46.77
C ALA A 22 62.78 19.49 46.68
N ASN A 23 63.40 18.63 47.50
CA ASN A 23 63.10 17.23 47.57
C ASN A 23 61.73 16.96 48.25
N GLY A 24 61.39 17.74 49.28
CA GLY A 24 60.08 17.67 49.93
C GLY A 24 58.94 18.19 49.05
N VAL A 25 59.20 19.16 48.16
CA VAL A 25 58.22 19.62 47.16
C VAL A 25 58.07 18.58 46.05
N LEU A 26 59.19 17.97 45.60
CA LEU A 26 59.14 16.91 44.56
C LEU A 26 58.45 15.64 45.08
N SER A 27 58.70 15.23 46.33
CA SER A 27 58.01 14.06 46.92
C SER A 27 56.50 14.29 47.06
N ARG A 28 56.08 15.52 47.44
CA ARG A 28 54.67 15.88 47.48
C ARG A 28 54.04 15.94 46.07
N CYS A 29 54.85 16.25 45.02
CA CYS A 29 54.41 16.16 43.63
C CYS A 29 54.34 14.70 43.19
N GLU A 30 55.18 13.80 43.67
CA GLU A 30 55.11 12.36 43.39
C GLU A 30 53.90 11.69 44.05
N GLU A 31 53.60 12.03 45.30
CA GLU A 31 52.41 11.56 46.03
C GLU A 31 51.11 12.07 45.35
N ARG A 32 51.14 13.20 44.65
CA ARG A 32 50.07 13.74 43.87
C ARG A 32 50.12 13.29 42.39
N LYS A 33 50.81 12.22 42.04
CA LYS A 33 50.52 11.49 40.83
C LYS A 33 49.10 10.96 40.97
N GLY A 34 48.18 11.87 40.67
CA GLY A 34 46.75 11.62 40.77
C GLY A 34 46.43 10.31 40.09
N THR A 35 45.64 9.50 40.74
CA THR A 35 44.92 8.40 40.12
C THR A 35 44.41 8.91 38.80
N VAL A 36 44.97 8.42 37.68
CA VAL A 36 44.45 8.67 36.34
C VAL A 36 43.05 8.09 36.36
N ILE A 37 42.06 8.94 36.62
CA ILE A 37 40.69 8.51 36.48
C ILE A 37 40.52 8.25 34.99
N PRO A 38 40.43 6.98 34.56
CA PRO A 38 40.15 6.73 33.16
C PRO A 38 38.82 7.41 32.86
N MET A 39 38.80 8.43 31.99
CA MET A 39 37.57 8.93 31.44
C MET A 39 36.97 7.79 30.64
N THR A 40 36.18 6.96 31.29
CA THR A 40 35.26 6.06 30.63
C THR A 40 34.27 6.98 29.89
N THR A 41 34.58 7.24 28.65
CA THR A 41 33.58 7.77 27.75
C THR A 41 32.41 6.79 27.79
N LYS A 42 31.35 7.14 28.53
CA LYS A 42 30.08 6.43 28.44
C LYS A 42 29.75 6.40 26.96
N LYS A 43 29.98 5.25 26.30
CA LYS A 43 29.47 5.00 24.97
C LYS A 43 27.98 5.23 25.05
N THR A 44 27.56 6.38 24.58
CA THR A 44 26.16 6.81 24.64
C THR A 44 25.35 5.75 23.95
N THR A 45 24.37 5.20 24.63
CA THR A 45 23.34 4.26 24.14
C THR A 45 22.54 4.79 22.93
N LYS A 46 22.81 6.01 22.46
CA LYS A 46 22.24 6.63 21.27
C LYS A 46 22.36 5.74 20.03
N ARG A 47 23.44 4.99 19.86
CA ARG A 47 23.63 4.08 18.72
C ARG A 47 22.67 2.89 18.74
N ARG A 48 22.22 2.44 19.90
CA ARG A 48 21.22 1.36 20.00
C ARG A 48 19.81 1.87 19.65
N TRP A 49 19.49 3.11 20.01
CA TRP A 49 18.21 3.72 19.67
C TRP A 49 18.08 4.04 18.17
N THR A 50 19.18 4.50 17.53
CA THR A 50 19.18 4.74 16.08
C THR A 50 19.02 3.44 15.30
N SER A 51 19.59 2.31 15.75
CA SER A 51 19.40 1.02 15.10
C SER A 51 17.98 0.47 15.28
N LEU A 52 17.34 0.72 16.43
CA LEU A 52 15.93 0.36 16.66
C LEU A 52 15.00 1.18 15.74
N ILE A 53 15.22 2.48 15.62
CA ILE A 53 14.43 3.34 14.71
C ILE A 53 14.62 2.90 13.27
N ALA A 54 15.85 2.60 12.84
CA ALA A 54 16.13 2.10 11.50
C ALA A 54 15.45 0.74 11.23
N ALA A 55 15.43 -0.17 12.20
CA ALA A 55 14.76 -1.45 12.11
C ALA A 55 13.23 -1.27 12.02
N CYS A 56 12.64 -0.39 12.82
CA CYS A 56 11.21 -0.07 12.74
C CYS A 56 10.83 0.53 11.38
N LEU A 57 11.64 1.46 10.84
CA LEU A 57 11.43 2.03 9.51
C LEU A 57 11.55 0.96 8.42
N ALA A 58 12.54 0.07 8.49
CA ALA A 58 12.68 -1.03 7.56
C ALA A 58 11.47 -1.98 7.59
N VAL A 59 10.97 -2.33 8.77
CA VAL A 59 9.76 -3.16 8.93
C VAL A 59 8.52 -2.44 8.40
N MET A 60 8.38 -1.13 8.62
CA MET A 60 7.27 -0.35 8.07
C MET A 60 7.33 -0.26 6.54
N LEU A 61 8.51 -0.05 5.96
CA LEU A 61 8.69 0.03 4.51
C LEU A 61 8.46 -1.33 3.83
N LEU A 62 9.04 -2.39 4.37
CA LEU A 62 8.89 -3.75 3.82
C LEU A 62 7.48 -4.29 4.06
N GLY A 63 6.96 -4.16 5.28
CA GLY A 63 5.62 -4.61 5.64
C GLY A 63 4.53 -3.78 4.95
N GLY A 64 4.67 -2.45 4.92
CA GLY A 64 3.75 -1.54 4.23
C GLY A 64 3.75 -1.76 2.72
N GLY A 65 4.92 -1.98 2.10
CA GLY A 65 5.03 -2.27 0.67
C GLY A 65 4.35 -3.59 0.28
N LEU A 66 4.58 -4.66 1.04
CA LEU A 66 3.94 -5.96 0.82
C LEU A 66 2.42 -5.90 1.06
N PHE A 67 1.99 -5.17 2.08
CA PHE A 67 0.57 -4.97 2.37
C PHE A 67 -0.13 -4.16 1.26
N TYR A 68 0.50 -3.08 0.79
CA TYR A 68 0.00 -2.28 -0.32
C TYR A 68 -0.12 -3.09 -1.62
N GLN A 69 0.89 -3.89 -1.93
CA GLN A 69 0.89 -4.75 -3.12
C GLN A 69 -0.23 -5.80 -3.03
N ARG A 70 -0.45 -6.39 -1.84
CA ARG A 70 -1.51 -7.38 -1.62
C ARG A 70 -2.91 -6.76 -1.62
N ALA A 71 -3.06 -5.54 -1.13
CA ALA A 71 -4.31 -4.79 -1.14
C ALA A 71 -4.74 -4.37 -2.56
N ASN A 72 -3.78 -4.16 -3.47
CA ASN A 72 -4.01 -3.81 -4.87
C ASN A 72 -3.89 -4.98 -5.85
N ALA A 73 -3.75 -6.21 -5.37
CA ALA A 73 -3.77 -7.39 -6.23
C ALA A 73 -5.21 -7.69 -6.68
N VAL A 74 -5.36 -8.10 -7.95
CA VAL A 74 -6.64 -8.58 -8.47
C VAL A 74 -7.04 -9.83 -7.70
N ALA A 75 -8.21 -9.80 -7.10
CA ALA A 75 -8.80 -10.91 -6.37
C ALA A 75 -9.92 -11.56 -7.17
N SER A 76 -10.80 -10.75 -7.77
CA SER A 76 -11.93 -11.20 -8.57
C SER A 76 -11.95 -10.48 -9.92
N VAL A 77 -12.50 -11.14 -10.91
CA VAL A 77 -12.84 -10.56 -12.23
C VAL A 77 -14.34 -10.66 -12.42
N VAL A 78 -14.97 -9.55 -12.71
CA VAL A 78 -16.41 -9.48 -12.96
C VAL A 78 -16.63 -9.07 -14.41
N SER A 79 -17.35 -9.88 -15.15
CA SER A 79 -17.75 -9.56 -16.51
C SER A 79 -19.24 -9.21 -16.57
N LEU A 80 -19.55 -8.12 -17.25
CA LEU A 80 -20.90 -7.69 -17.60
C LEU A 80 -21.06 -7.86 -19.10
N ASP A 81 -21.81 -8.86 -19.47
CA ASP A 81 -21.98 -9.27 -20.86
C ASP A 81 -23.40 -9.02 -21.32
N VAL A 82 -23.54 -8.03 -22.17
CA VAL A 82 -24.72 -7.77 -22.96
C VAL A 82 -24.29 -7.93 -24.45
N ASN A 83 -24.21 -7.01 -25.18
CA ASN A 83 -23.46 -6.55 -26.31
C ASN A 83 -23.63 -5.04 -26.28
N PRO A 84 -22.84 -4.38 -25.46
CA PRO A 84 -21.40 -4.48 -25.16
C PRO A 84 -20.99 -5.52 -24.08
N SER A 85 -19.64 -5.78 -23.98
CA SER A 85 -19.03 -6.62 -22.98
C SER A 85 -17.93 -5.85 -22.24
N ILE A 86 -18.02 -5.81 -20.91
CA ILE A 86 -17.11 -5.03 -20.03
C ILE A 86 -16.58 -5.94 -18.92
N GLU A 87 -15.28 -5.88 -18.67
CA GLU A 87 -14.60 -6.62 -17.60
C GLU A 87 -14.11 -5.66 -16.52
N LEU A 88 -14.43 -5.95 -15.27
CA LEU A 88 -13.98 -5.24 -14.07
C LEU A 88 -13.02 -6.10 -13.28
N LYS A 89 -11.78 -5.62 -13.06
CA LYS A 89 -10.81 -6.26 -12.17
C LYS A 89 -10.92 -5.62 -10.80
N VAL A 90 -11.08 -6.44 -9.77
CA VAL A 90 -11.40 -5.98 -8.41
C VAL A 90 -10.41 -6.56 -7.41
N ASN A 91 -10.08 -5.79 -6.38
CA ASN A 91 -9.27 -6.27 -5.27
C ASN A 91 -10.14 -6.94 -4.19
N ARG A 92 -9.48 -7.44 -3.13
CA ARG A 92 -10.18 -8.08 -1.98
C ARG A 92 -11.12 -7.15 -1.22
N SER A 93 -10.97 -5.84 -1.33
CA SER A 93 -11.83 -4.83 -0.72
C SER A 93 -12.94 -4.38 -1.64
N GLU A 94 -13.21 -5.14 -2.72
CA GLU A 94 -14.26 -4.87 -3.69
C GLU A 94 -14.10 -3.51 -4.40
N LYS A 95 -12.86 -3.02 -4.51
CA LYS A 95 -12.53 -1.81 -5.26
C LYS A 95 -12.09 -2.16 -6.66
N VAL A 96 -12.59 -1.41 -7.63
CA VAL A 96 -12.22 -1.53 -9.03
C VAL A 96 -10.76 -1.11 -9.23
N LEU A 97 -9.96 -2.00 -9.77
CA LEU A 97 -8.57 -1.76 -10.15
C LEU A 97 -8.44 -1.35 -11.62
N ALA A 98 -9.25 -1.96 -12.45
CA ALA A 98 -9.32 -1.67 -13.88
C ALA A 98 -10.71 -2.00 -14.41
N CYS A 99 -11.14 -1.21 -15.40
CA CYS A 99 -12.32 -1.45 -16.21
C CYS A 99 -11.86 -1.60 -17.66
N VAL A 100 -12.16 -2.73 -18.28
CA VAL A 100 -11.65 -3.10 -19.60
C VAL A 100 -12.82 -3.33 -20.55
N PRO A 101 -12.94 -2.52 -21.62
CA PRO A 101 -13.90 -2.82 -22.69
C PRO A 101 -13.39 -3.98 -23.54
N LEU A 102 -14.23 -4.96 -23.83
CA LEU A 102 -13.89 -6.13 -24.64
C LEU A 102 -14.30 -6.00 -26.10
N ASN A 103 -15.17 -5.03 -26.44
CA ASN A 103 -15.59 -4.74 -27.81
C ASN A 103 -15.80 -3.23 -28.03
N GLU A 104 -16.07 -2.81 -29.26
CA GLU A 104 -16.22 -1.40 -29.61
C GLU A 104 -17.43 -0.74 -28.91
N ASP A 105 -18.56 -1.45 -28.80
CA ASP A 105 -19.73 -0.95 -28.09
C ASP A 105 -19.40 -0.67 -26.61
N ALA A 106 -18.58 -1.52 -25.99
CA ALA A 106 -18.13 -1.30 -24.62
C ALA A 106 -17.23 -0.07 -24.49
N LYS A 107 -16.41 0.24 -25.51
CA LYS A 107 -15.62 1.47 -25.54
C LYS A 107 -16.53 2.69 -25.59
N ALA A 108 -17.58 2.65 -26.39
CA ALA A 108 -18.57 3.74 -26.50
C ALA A 108 -19.26 3.97 -25.12
N ILE A 109 -19.67 2.90 -24.44
CA ILE A 109 -20.29 3.00 -23.10
C ILE A 109 -19.33 3.59 -22.08
N LEU A 110 -18.05 3.23 -22.11
CA LEU A 110 -17.06 3.70 -21.15
C LEU A 110 -16.50 5.09 -21.50
N ALA A 111 -16.72 5.61 -22.70
CA ALA A 111 -16.21 6.92 -23.11
C ALA A 111 -16.67 8.03 -22.17
N ASP A 112 -17.94 8.02 -21.76
CA ASP A 112 -18.51 8.99 -20.82
C ASP A 112 -18.01 8.82 -19.37
N MET A 113 -17.23 7.76 -19.10
CA MET A 113 -16.66 7.43 -17.79
C MET A 113 -15.12 7.44 -17.85
N GLY A 114 -14.55 8.40 -18.58
CA GLY A 114 -13.10 8.53 -18.74
C GLY A 114 -12.43 7.28 -19.32
N ASN A 115 -13.11 6.56 -20.23
CA ASN A 115 -12.71 5.23 -20.73
C ASN A 115 -12.51 4.20 -19.61
N GLY A 116 -13.33 4.30 -18.55
CA GLY A 116 -13.25 3.46 -17.37
C GLY A 116 -12.29 3.95 -16.27
N ALA A 117 -11.56 5.04 -16.49
CA ALA A 117 -10.64 5.60 -15.50
C ALA A 117 -11.38 6.16 -14.29
N ASP A 118 -12.54 6.78 -14.47
CA ASP A 118 -13.36 7.36 -13.40
C ASP A 118 -13.94 6.29 -12.46
N LEU A 119 -14.01 5.04 -12.92
CA LEU A 119 -14.46 3.91 -12.12
C LEU A 119 -13.33 3.32 -11.25
N LYS A 120 -12.06 3.67 -11.52
CA LYS A 120 -10.93 3.14 -10.78
C LYS A 120 -10.93 3.62 -9.33
N GLY A 121 -10.83 2.70 -8.39
CA GLY A 121 -10.90 2.96 -6.95
C GLY A 121 -12.31 3.04 -6.39
N ALA A 122 -13.34 3.11 -7.23
CA ALA A 122 -14.74 3.03 -6.81
C ALA A 122 -15.04 1.64 -6.21
N LYS A 123 -16.09 1.55 -5.41
CA LYS A 123 -16.65 0.26 -5.02
C LYS A 123 -17.29 -0.43 -6.22
N LEU A 124 -17.26 -1.75 -6.23
CA LEU A 124 -17.75 -2.57 -7.35
C LEU A 124 -19.23 -2.35 -7.61
N ASP A 125 -20.06 -2.28 -6.58
CA ASP A 125 -21.50 -2.02 -6.68
C ASP A 125 -21.79 -0.65 -7.34
N VAL A 126 -21.05 0.38 -6.97
CA VAL A 126 -21.17 1.73 -7.57
C VAL A 126 -20.75 1.71 -9.04
N ALA A 127 -19.65 1.03 -9.37
CA ALA A 127 -19.19 0.93 -10.75
C ALA A 127 -20.18 0.16 -11.64
N VAL A 128 -20.70 -0.96 -11.12
CA VAL A 128 -21.72 -1.76 -11.84
C VAL A 128 -23.00 -0.96 -12.03
N ASN A 129 -23.47 -0.25 -11.01
CA ASN A 129 -24.62 0.63 -11.11
C ASN A 129 -24.46 1.68 -12.23
N ALA A 130 -23.30 2.35 -12.27
CA ALA A 130 -22.99 3.35 -13.28
C ALA A 130 -22.98 2.75 -14.71
N ILE A 131 -22.33 1.60 -14.89
CA ILE A 131 -22.25 0.91 -16.17
C ILE A 131 -23.64 0.46 -16.64
N VAL A 132 -24.39 -0.23 -15.77
CA VAL A 132 -25.74 -0.73 -16.11
C VAL A 132 -26.71 0.43 -16.41
N GLY A 133 -26.62 1.51 -15.62
CA GLY A 133 -27.38 2.73 -15.92
C GLY A 133 -27.02 3.33 -17.28
N SER A 134 -25.77 3.29 -17.69
CA SER A 134 -25.34 3.71 -19.04
C SER A 134 -25.85 2.77 -20.13
N LEU A 135 -25.80 1.45 -19.87
CA LEU A 135 -26.37 0.44 -20.82
C LEU A 135 -27.85 0.65 -21.05
N VAL A 136 -28.63 0.95 -20.01
CA VAL A 136 -30.06 1.27 -20.14
C VAL A 136 -30.25 2.55 -20.91
N ARG A 137 -29.56 3.65 -20.55
CA ARG A 137 -29.69 4.93 -21.26
C ARG A 137 -29.36 4.84 -22.75
N ASN A 138 -28.40 4.02 -23.10
CA ASN A 138 -27.99 3.82 -24.50
C ASN A 138 -28.81 2.73 -25.23
N GLY A 139 -29.85 2.19 -24.60
CA GLY A 139 -30.83 1.29 -25.26
C GLY A 139 -30.43 -0.18 -25.31
N TYR A 140 -29.31 -0.58 -24.70
CA TYR A 140 -28.83 -1.98 -24.75
C TYR A 140 -29.68 -2.94 -23.91
N LEU A 141 -30.41 -2.43 -22.93
CA LEU A 141 -31.22 -3.21 -21.98
C LEU A 141 -32.71 -2.83 -21.97
N ASN A 142 -33.23 -2.28 -23.05
CA ASN A 142 -34.61 -1.75 -23.11
C ASN A 142 -35.64 -2.74 -23.65
N SER A 143 -35.24 -3.86 -24.27
CA SER A 143 -36.14 -4.83 -24.83
C SER A 143 -36.39 -6.04 -23.95
N ILE A 144 -37.54 -6.71 -24.10
CA ILE A 144 -37.85 -7.95 -23.36
C ILE A 144 -36.88 -9.09 -23.72
N SER A 145 -36.31 -9.05 -24.93
CA SER A 145 -35.32 -10.03 -25.39
C SER A 145 -33.89 -9.70 -24.98
N SER A 146 -33.66 -8.55 -24.29
CA SER A 146 -32.35 -8.20 -23.78
C SER A 146 -32.04 -9.02 -22.51
N ALA A 147 -30.80 -9.43 -22.41
CA ALA A 147 -30.27 -10.08 -21.20
C ALA A 147 -28.88 -9.54 -20.84
N ILE A 148 -28.60 -9.38 -19.56
CA ILE A 148 -27.27 -9.13 -19.03
C ILE A 148 -26.77 -10.38 -18.33
N MET A 149 -25.61 -10.87 -18.73
CA MET A 149 -24.94 -11.94 -18.02
C MET A 149 -23.84 -11.37 -17.12
N ILE A 150 -23.93 -11.68 -15.84
CA ILE A 150 -22.94 -11.32 -14.83
C ILE A 150 -22.12 -12.57 -14.50
N SER A 151 -20.83 -12.55 -14.80
CA SER A 151 -19.93 -13.64 -14.47
C SER A 151 -18.92 -13.17 -13.43
N VAL A 152 -18.79 -13.90 -12.33
CA VAL A 152 -17.83 -13.60 -11.27
C VAL A 152 -16.78 -14.73 -11.22
N GLU A 153 -15.56 -14.37 -11.57
CA GLU A 153 -14.40 -15.27 -11.51
C GLU A 153 -13.57 -14.96 -10.27
N ASP A 154 -13.35 -15.94 -9.42
CA ASP A 154 -12.56 -15.82 -8.20
C ASP A 154 -11.96 -17.18 -7.80
N ARG A 155 -10.83 -17.16 -7.08
CA ARG A 155 -10.25 -18.37 -6.45
C ARG A 155 -11.01 -18.81 -5.22
N ASP A 156 -11.68 -17.88 -4.56
CA ASP A 156 -12.51 -18.10 -3.38
C ASP A 156 -13.98 -18.20 -3.81
N THR A 157 -14.50 -19.41 -3.86
CA THR A 157 -15.87 -19.69 -4.30
C THR A 157 -16.92 -18.97 -3.43
N ALA A 158 -16.72 -18.93 -2.11
CA ALA A 158 -17.65 -18.26 -1.21
C ALA A 158 -17.72 -16.75 -1.49
N ARG A 159 -16.57 -16.13 -1.79
CA ARG A 159 -16.52 -14.72 -2.20
C ARG A 159 -17.16 -14.50 -3.57
N ALA A 160 -16.90 -15.39 -4.53
CA ALA A 160 -17.53 -15.33 -5.84
C ALA A 160 -19.07 -15.35 -5.74
N GLU A 161 -19.62 -16.28 -4.95
CA GLU A 161 -21.05 -16.39 -4.74
C GLU A 161 -21.66 -15.18 -3.99
N LYS A 162 -20.91 -14.64 -2.98
CA LYS A 162 -21.33 -13.42 -2.29
C LYS A 162 -21.43 -12.26 -3.28
N LEU A 163 -20.37 -11.99 -4.04
CA LEU A 163 -20.33 -10.94 -5.05
C LEU A 163 -21.41 -11.13 -6.10
N GLN A 164 -21.63 -12.36 -6.58
CA GLN A 164 -22.69 -12.65 -7.54
C GLN A 164 -24.06 -12.21 -7.01
N ARG A 165 -24.41 -12.58 -5.77
CA ARG A 165 -25.70 -12.20 -5.17
C ARG A 165 -25.86 -10.69 -5.03
N GLU A 166 -24.81 -10.01 -4.55
CA GLU A 166 -24.79 -8.55 -4.37
C GLU A 166 -24.95 -7.83 -5.71
N LEU A 167 -24.20 -8.25 -6.74
CA LEU A 167 -24.27 -7.65 -8.06
C LEU A 167 -25.61 -7.93 -8.75
N THR A 168 -26.17 -9.13 -8.59
CA THR A 168 -27.53 -9.43 -9.09
C THR A 168 -28.55 -8.45 -8.51
N SER A 169 -28.52 -8.28 -7.17
CA SER A 169 -29.42 -7.32 -6.50
C SER A 169 -29.22 -5.88 -6.96
N THR A 170 -27.95 -5.47 -7.19
CA THR A 170 -27.63 -4.13 -7.69
C THR A 170 -28.18 -3.93 -9.10
N VAL A 171 -27.97 -4.89 -10.00
CA VAL A 171 -28.43 -4.81 -11.39
C VAL A 171 -29.95 -4.86 -11.46
N ASP A 172 -30.59 -5.76 -10.72
CA ASP A 172 -32.06 -5.83 -10.63
C ASP A 172 -32.66 -4.49 -10.17
N GLY A 173 -32.05 -3.85 -9.16
CA GLY A 173 -32.48 -2.54 -8.70
C GLY A 173 -32.41 -1.45 -9.77
N VAL A 174 -31.34 -1.43 -10.57
CA VAL A 174 -31.21 -0.48 -11.70
C VAL A 174 -32.25 -0.75 -12.78
N LEU A 175 -32.43 -2.03 -13.15
CA LEU A 175 -33.39 -2.41 -14.17
C LEU A 175 -34.82 -2.07 -13.78
N GLN A 176 -35.20 -2.35 -12.52
CA GLN A 176 -36.52 -1.99 -11.96
C GLN A 176 -36.75 -0.48 -11.97
N THR A 177 -35.76 0.31 -11.51
CA THR A 177 -35.89 1.77 -11.47
C THR A 177 -35.99 2.37 -12.88
N SER A 178 -35.41 1.71 -13.86
CA SER A 178 -35.43 2.13 -15.27
C SER A 178 -36.56 1.53 -16.06
N GLU A 179 -37.48 0.78 -15.42
CA GLU A 179 -38.59 0.06 -16.10
C GLU A 179 -38.11 -0.90 -17.21
N SER A 180 -36.86 -1.33 -17.13
CA SER A 180 -36.29 -2.29 -18.06
C SER A 180 -36.85 -3.69 -17.81
N ARG A 181 -37.10 -4.43 -18.89
CA ARG A 181 -37.59 -5.83 -18.83
C ARG A 181 -36.50 -6.83 -19.19
N ALA A 182 -35.24 -6.39 -19.19
CA ALA A 182 -34.09 -7.26 -19.47
C ALA A 182 -33.97 -8.35 -18.40
N SER A 183 -33.54 -9.53 -18.82
CA SER A 183 -33.27 -10.65 -17.90
C SER A 183 -31.86 -10.58 -17.34
N VAL A 184 -31.66 -10.96 -16.08
CA VAL A 184 -30.35 -11.09 -15.45
C VAL A 184 -29.97 -12.57 -15.40
N LEU A 185 -28.86 -12.93 -16.04
CA LEU A 185 -28.23 -14.23 -15.98
C LEU A 185 -26.97 -14.12 -15.13
N THR A 186 -26.68 -15.10 -14.30
CA THR A 186 -25.51 -15.06 -13.42
C THR A 186 -24.76 -16.38 -13.39
N GLN A 187 -23.44 -16.32 -13.26
CA GLN A 187 -22.61 -17.48 -13.03
C GLN A 187 -21.39 -17.13 -12.18
N THR A 188 -20.88 -18.13 -11.46
CA THR A 188 -19.58 -18.07 -10.79
C THR A 188 -18.61 -18.99 -11.51
N LEU A 189 -17.36 -18.57 -11.59
CA LEU A 189 -16.28 -19.30 -12.25
C LEU A 189 -15.08 -19.38 -11.30
N THR A 190 -14.43 -20.53 -11.29
CA THR A 190 -13.09 -20.64 -10.70
C THR A 190 -12.07 -20.11 -11.69
N GLN A 191 -11.02 -19.47 -11.19
CA GLN A 191 -9.94 -19.00 -12.07
C GLN A 191 -9.31 -20.17 -12.83
N ASP A 192 -9.37 -20.11 -14.15
CA ASP A 192 -8.79 -21.08 -15.07
C ASP A 192 -7.96 -20.33 -16.13
N ALA A 193 -6.66 -20.65 -16.17
CA ALA A 193 -5.73 -20.01 -17.10
C ALA A 193 -6.05 -20.35 -18.57
N GLY A 194 -6.52 -21.59 -18.84
CA GLY A 194 -6.89 -22.04 -20.18
C GLY A 194 -8.12 -21.31 -20.68
N LEU A 195 -9.14 -21.18 -19.83
CA LEU A 195 -10.35 -20.44 -20.15
C LEU A 195 -10.08 -18.94 -20.38
N THR A 196 -9.21 -18.37 -19.53
CA THR A 196 -8.80 -16.96 -19.67
C THR A 196 -8.03 -16.72 -20.98
N GLN A 197 -7.18 -17.65 -21.38
CA GLN A 197 -6.45 -17.57 -22.63
C GLN A 197 -7.39 -17.68 -23.83
N GLN A 198 -8.30 -18.65 -23.83
CA GLN A 198 -9.31 -18.81 -24.86
C GLN A 198 -10.20 -17.58 -25.01
N ALA A 199 -10.63 -16.97 -23.89
CA ALA A 199 -11.41 -15.75 -23.89
C ALA A 199 -10.66 -14.59 -24.57
N ARG A 200 -9.38 -14.41 -24.28
CA ARG A 200 -8.51 -13.38 -24.90
C ARG A 200 -8.35 -13.59 -26.39
N GLU A 201 -8.08 -14.83 -26.83
CA GLU A 201 -7.90 -15.17 -28.25
C GLU A 201 -9.15 -14.89 -29.07
N ASN A 202 -10.32 -15.07 -28.48
CA ASN A 202 -11.60 -14.83 -29.13
C ASN A 202 -12.19 -13.42 -28.86
N SER A 203 -11.48 -12.57 -28.14
CA SER A 203 -11.95 -11.21 -27.76
C SER A 203 -13.32 -11.20 -27.10
N ILE A 204 -13.57 -12.19 -26.22
CA ILE A 204 -14.79 -12.33 -25.41
C ILE A 204 -14.45 -12.36 -23.93
N SER A 205 -15.46 -12.24 -23.08
CA SER A 205 -15.27 -12.41 -21.63
C SER A 205 -15.01 -13.87 -21.25
N THR A 206 -14.36 -14.09 -20.11
CA THR A 206 -14.21 -15.44 -19.53
C THR A 206 -15.59 -16.09 -19.30
N GLY A 207 -16.58 -15.28 -18.93
CA GLY A 207 -17.96 -15.72 -18.76
C GLY A 207 -18.58 -16.28 -20.03
N LYS A 208 -18.43 -15.56 -21.13
CA LYS A 208 -18.90 -16.04 -22.47
C LYS A 208 -18.15 -17.30 -22.91
N ALA A 209 -16.82 -17.32 -22.74
CA ALA A 209 -16.02 -18.51 -23.08
C ALA A 209 -16.47 -19.74 -22.28
N ALA A 210 -16.75 -19.59 -20.98
CA ALA A 210 -17.26 -20.66 -20.15
C ALA A 210 -18.63 -21.17 -20.59
N LEU A 211 -19.51 -20.27 -21.03
CA LEU A 211 -20.83 -20.63 -21.53
C LEU A 211 -20.71 -21.43 -22.84
N VAL A 212 -19.89 -20.98 -23.78
CA VAL A 212 -19.66 -21.68 -25.08
C VAL A 212 -19.09 -23.08 -24.83
N ASN A 213 -18.22 -23.27 -23.87
CA ASN A 213 -17.64 -24.58 -23.59
C ASN A 213 -18.61 -25.57 -22.89
N ARG A 214 -19.78 -25.08 -22.43
CA ARG A 214 -20.81 -25.93 -21.80
C ARG A 214 -21.89 -26.42 -22.77
N VAL A 215 -21.94 -25.84 -23.95
CA VAL A 215 -22.87 -26.19 -25.04
C VAL A 215 -22.24 -27.21 -25.97
#